data_10fd032704a9359f78177d7c4581c0c6
#
_entry.id   10fd032704a9359f78177d7c4581c0c6
#
_cell.length_a   1.000
_cell.length_b   1.000
_cell.length_c   1.000
_cell.angle_alpha   90.00
_cell.angle_beta   90.00
_cell.angle_gamma   90.00
#
_symmetry.space_group_name_H-M   'P 1'
#
loop_
_entity.id
_entity.type
_entity.pdbx_description
1 polymer ?
#
loop_
_entity_poly.entity_id
_entity_poly.type
_entity_poly.pdbx_seq_one_letter_code
_entity_poly.pdbx_strand_id
1 'polypeptide(L)'
;MNIGAIIDVNSRIGKEEKIGMEIAVQNFNKTSKTHKLSLSIQHPHRVTSIAEEMIKEKKVNVIIGMHTWQEAAVVADMGNEAQVAVISFAAPAINPPLMQLRWPFLIQMGKNGSEEIQCIAHIVQAYNWKRVVAIYEDEPYAGDSGKLELLSEALQNVGSEIEYRLVLPPFSFLSDPVRVVQEELDKLLPIQSRVFIVLQSSLEMVTHLFSEAKPMGLVGMDSAWIIAESITNLLDSVNNSVISSMEGALGIKTNYSEISRHHHFYSQFRNNFRSEYPEEDNSVPGIYALRAYDSIGIVINAIQKMGSPKMLLEKMLSSNFSGLSGKIRFEEGRLSETPMLRIVNVFGKSYKEIDYWKTGYGFSENPADIVEKEKNGSSNIADRARRLAGPVTWPGNLQHRPPKGWEMPTNAKPLKIGVPGRTTFEKFVKVEYGETPNQNKYDGFCIQIFHEVLNLLEYHLPYELEPYNGTYNDLVQHVYNKCGELNLSSTEYGSSARGGASIGLSL
;
A
#
# COMPACT_ATOMS: atom_id res chain seq x y z
N MET A 1 7.27 33.74 -16.80
CA MET A 1 8.00 32.73 -16.00
C MET A 1 7.74 31.38 -16.62
N ASN A 2 8.79 30.58 -16.83
CA ASN A 2 8.69 29.28 -17.52
C ASN A 2 8.69 28.17 -16.49
N ILE A 3 7.73 27.25 -16.59
CA ILE A 3 7.58 26.06 -15.77
C ILE A 3 7.76 24.85 -16.66
N GLY A 4 8.64 23.93 -16.28
CA GLY A 4 8.78 22.61 -16.89
C GLY A 4 7.99 21.58 -16.09
N ALA A 5 7.31 20.65 -16.73
CA ALA A 5 6.69 19.52 -16.10
C ALA A 5 7.21 18.20 -16.73
N ILE A 6 7.64 17.26 -15.91
CA ILE A 6 8.07 15.91 -16.31
C ILE A 6 7.04 14.93 -15.78
N ILE A 7 6.10 14.52 -16.63
CA ILE A 7 4.98 13.65 -16.29
C ILE A 7 4.65 12.70 -17.44
N ASP A 8 4.18 11.50 -17.12
CA ASP A 8 3.74 10.53 -18.13
C ASP A 8 2.30 10.80 -18.57
N VAL A 9 2.16 11.62 -19.61
CA VAL A 9 0.85 12.02 -20.18
C VAL A 9 0.04 10.86 -20.78
N ASN A 10 0.62 9.67 -20.92
CA ASN A 10 -0.08 8.48 -21.40
C ASN A 10 -0.75 7.71 -20.24
N SER A 11 -0.24 7.88 -19.03
CA SER A 11 -0.85 7.29 -17.84
C SER A 11 -2.06 8.09 -17.37
N ARG A 12 -3.00 7.44 -16.68
CA ARG A 12 -4.14 8.12 -16.06
C ARG A 12 -3.69 9.22 -15.09
N ILE A 13 -2.65 8.96 -14.30
CA ILE A 13 -2.08 9.92 -13.35
C ILE A 13 -1.59 11.17 -14.10
N GLY A 14 -0.76 11.00 -15.11
CA GLY A 14 -0.21 12.13 -15.86
C GLY A 14 -1.25 12.92 -16.68
N LYS A 15 -2.33 12.25 -17.17
CA LYS A 15 -3.48 12.93 -17.78
C LYS A 15 -4.15 13.87 -16.76
N GLU A 16 -4.38 13.40 -15.55
CA GLU A 16 -4.95 14.21 -14.46
C GLU A 16 -4.07 15.40 -14.09
N GLU A 17 -2.77 15.17 -13.95
CA GLU A 17 -1.80 16.20 -13.58
C GLU A 17 -1.68 17.27 -14.66
N LYS A 18 -1.61 16.87 -15.93
CA LYS A 18 -1.58 17.80 -17.06
C LYS A 18 -2.76 18.77 -16.98
N ILE A 19 -3.98 18.25 -16.93
CA ILE A 19 -5.19 19.09 -16.88
C ILE A 19 -5.20 19.96 -15.62
N GLY A 20 -4.80 19.41 -14.46
CA GLY A 20 -4.70 20.17 -13.21
C GLY A 20 -3.77 21.37 -13.31
N MET A 21 -2.54 21.18 -13.84
CA MET A 21 -1.55 22.23 -14.04
C MET A 21 -2.02 23.26 -15.06
N GLU A 22 -2.57 22.82 -16.20
CA GLU A 22 -3.06 23.71 -17.26
C GLU A 22 -4.18 24.63 -16.76
N ILE A 23 -5.13 24.11 -16.00
CA ILE A 23 -6.20 24.91 -15.37
C ILE A 23 -5.61 25.97 -14.44
N ALA A 24 -4.65 25.60 -13.59
CA ALA A 24 -4.01 26.55 -12.67
C ALA A 24 -3.30 27.68 -13.42
N VAL A 25 -2.52 27.34 -14.46
CA VAL A 25 -1.80 28.31 -15.30
C VAL A 25 -2.78 29.20 -16.07
N GLN A 26 -3.84 28.64 -16.68
CA GLN A 26 -4.85 29.40 -17.42
C GLN A 26 -5.59 30.38 -16.49
N ASN A 27 -6.01 29.94 -15.31
CA ASN A 27 -6.71 30.78 -14.33
C ASN A 27 -5.84 31.93 -13.86
N PHE A 28 -4.57 31.67 -13.57
CA PHE A 28 -3.63 32.73 -13.20
C PHE A 28 -3.41 33.71 -14.38
N ASN A 29 -3.17 33.18 -15.57
CA ASN A 29 -2.92 34.03 -16.76
C ASN A 29 -4.12 34.89 -17.16
N LYS A 30 -5.36 34.50 -16.87
CA LYS A 30 -6.56 35.31 -17.07
C LYS A 30 -6.66 36.49 -16.11
N THR A 31 -6.26 36.25 -14.85
CA THR A 31 -6.43 37.24 -13.78
C THR A 31 -5.21 38.16 -13.58
N SER A 32 -3.99 37.67 -13.84
CA SER A 32 -2.75 38.41 -13.64
C SER A 32 -2.48 39.39 -14.79
N LYS A 33 -2.23 40.67 -14.45
CA LYS A 33 -1.86 41.75 -15.42
C LYS A 33 -0.33 41.89 -15.54
N THR A 34 0.44 41.47 -14.54
CA THR A 34 1.88 41.75 -14.47
C THR A 34 2.75 40.54 -14.82
N HIS A 35 2.30 39.37 -14.54
CA HIS A 35 3.06 38.13 -14.73
C HIS A 35 2.28 37.16 -15.57
N LYS A 36 2.99 36.41 -16.42
CA LYS A 36 2.43 35.29 -17.20
C LYS A 36 3.25 34.03 -16.92
N LEU A 37 2.58 32.90 -16.88
CA LEU A 37 3.18 31.56 -16.74
C LEU A 37 3.13 30.86 -18.09
N SER A 38 4.23 30.21 -18.45
CA SER A 38 4.32 29.30 -19.59
C SER A 38 4.64 27.90 -19.06
N LEU A 39 3.84 26.92 -19.42
CA LEU A 39 4.00 25.51 -19.01
C LEU A 39 4.50 24.71 -20.22
N SER A 40 5.58 23.96 -20.03
CA SER A 40 6.14 23.01 -20.99
C SER A 40 6.14 21.62 -20.40
N ILE A 41 5.39 20.69 -20.97
CA ILE A 41 5.24 19.31 -20.47
C ILE A 41 6.09 18.38 -21.34
N GLN A 42 6.78 17.44 -20.71
CA GLN A 42 7.59 16.41 -21.33
C GLN A 42 7.35 15.05 -20.69
N HIS A 43 7.48 13.98 -21.49
CA HIS A 43 7.33 12.60 -21.03
C HIS A 43 8.65 12.08 -20.40
N PRO A 44 8.64 11.30 -19.30
CA PRO A 44 9.83 10.95 -18.50
C PRO A 44 10.77 9.89 -19.12
N HIS A 45 10.68 9.57 -20.40
CA HIS A 45 11.44 8.47 -21.03
C HIS A 45 12.98 8.59 -20.97
N ARG A 46 13.53 9.80 -20.82
CA ARG A 46 14.95 10.11 -20.62
C ARG A 46 15.08 11.33 -19.70
N VAL A 47 14.76 11.14 -18.46
CA VAL A 47 14.58 12.22 -17.46
C VAL A 47 15.79 13.17 -17.41
N THR A 48 17.01 12.64 -17.45
CA THR A 48 18.24 13.45 -17.43
C THR A 48 18.32 14.39 -18.61
N SER A 49 18.15 13.88 -19.85
CA SER A 49 18.25 14.69 -21.07
C SER A 49 17.14 15.72 -21.13
N ILE A 50 15.94 15.35 -20.65
CA ILE A 50 14.77 16.25 -20.62
C ILE A 50 14.98 17.38 -19.62
N ALA A 51 15.47 17.08 -18.44
CA ALA A 51 15.77 18.09 -17.43
C ALA A 51 16.86 19.05 -17.92
N GLU A 52 17.89 18.52 -18.61
CA GLU A 52 18.94 19.33 -19.24
C GLU A 52 18.39 20.27 -20.32
N GLU A 53 17.55 19.77 -21.24
CA GLU A 53 16.85 20.59 -22.27
C GLU A 53 16.00 21.68 -21.61
N MET A 54 15.21 21.32 -20.60
CA MET A 54 14.38 22.30 -19.89
C MET A 54 15.19 23.42 -19.24
N ILE A 55 16.32 23.08 -18.62
CA ILE A 55 17.18 24.04 -17.94
C ILE A 55 17.93 24.90 -18.95
N LYS A 56 18.62 24.27 -19.93
CA LYS A 56 19.55 25.00 -20.84
C LYS A 56 18.82 25.68 -22.00
N GLU A 57 17.87 25.00 -22.62
CA GLU A 57 17.20 25.51 -23.84
C GLU A 57 15.93 26.28 -23.52
N LYS A 58 15.01 25.68 -22.73
CA LYS A 58 13.72 26.32 -22.38
C LYS A 58 13.83 27.33 -21.24
N LYS A 59 14.98 27.37 -20.54
CA LYS A 59 15.27 28.29 -19.42
C LYS A 59 14.13 28.30 -18.40
N VAL A 60 13.73 27.13 -17.94
CA VAL A 60 12.69 27.01 -16.94
C VAL A 60 13.17 27.51 -15.58
N ASN A 61 12.27 28.06 -14.80
CA ASN A 61 12.56 28.57 -13.45
C ASN A 61 12.19 27.54 -12.36
N VAL A 62 11.29 26.61 -12.70
CA VAL A 62 10.82 25.53 -11.83
C VAL A 62 10.58 24.29 -12.69
N ILE A 63 10.96 23.11 -12.16
CA ILE A 63 10.60 21.80 -12.73
C ILE A 63 9.64 21.12 -11.76
N ILE A 64 8.54 20.54 -12.26
CA ILE A 64 7.49 19.89 -11.49
C ILE A 64 7.27 18.49 -12.04
N GLY A 65 6.99 17.50 -11.17
CA GLY A 65 6.62 16.15 -11.61
C GLY A 65 7.41 15.07 -10.90
N MET A 66 7.82 14.04 -11.64
CA MET A 66 8.52 12.84 -11.22
C MET A 66 7.71 12.03 -10.18
N HIS A 67 7.37 10.80 -10.55
CA HIS A 67 6.58 9.88 -9.72
C HIS A 67 7.44 8.85 -9.00
N THR A 68 8.67 8.63 -9.49
CA THR A 68 9.64 7.78 -8.82
C THR A 68 10.69 8.62 -8.08
N TRP A 69 11.17 8.11 -6.95
CA TRP A 69 12.20 8.82 -6.21
C TRP A 69 13.52 8.91 -6.99
N GLN A 70 13.84 7.90 -7.78
CA GLN A 70 15.04 7.86 -8.63
C GLN A 70 15.05 9.02 -9.63
N GLU A 71 13.92 9.23 -10.33
CA GLU A 71 13.77 10.37 -11.24
C GLU A 71 13.89 11.70 -10.50
N ALA A 72 13.18 11.81 -9.36
CA ALA A 72 13.20 13.02 -8.56
C ALA A 72 14.60 13.37 -8.04
N ALA A 73 15.39 12.39 -7.59
CA ALA A 73 16.74 12.59 -7.10
C ALA A 73 17.68 13.09 -8.19
N VAL A 74 17.62 12.49 -9.40
CA VAL A 74 18.43 12.92 -10.55
C VAL A 74 18.09 14.35 -10.97
N VAL A 75 16.78 14.68 -11.08
CA VAL A 75 16.36 16.04 -11.43
C VAL A 75 16.70 17.04 -10.32
N ALA A 76 16.66 16.61 -9.05
CA ALA A 76 17.07 17.45 -7.92
C ALA A 76 18.57 17.75 -7.91
N ASP A 77 19.44 16.78 -8.26
CA ASP A 77 20.87 17.01 -8.45
C ASP A 77 21.12 18.08 -9.54
N MET A 78 20.46 17.94 -10.71
CA MET A 78 20.57 18.90 -11.81
C MET A 78 19.98 20.28 -11.45
N GLY A 79 18.84 20.30 -10.75
CA GLY A 79 18.23 21.54 -10.26
C GLY A 79 19.12 22.25 -9.25
N ASN A 80 19.82 21.53 -8.39
CA ASN A 80 20.78 22.07 -7.47
C ASN A 80 21.98 22.73 -8.18
N GLU A 81 22.56 22.06 -9.17
CA GLU A 81 23.66 22.62 -9.97
C GLU A 81 23.23 23.88 -10.74
N ALA A 82 22.04 23.87 -11.30
CA ALA A 82 21.51 24.99 -12.10
C ALA A 82 20.81 26.07 -11.27
N GLN A 83 20.64 25.88 -9.95
CA GLN A 83 19.85 26.73 -9.07
C GLN A 83 18.38 26.90 -9.53
N VAL A 84 17.81 25.83 -10.06
CA VAL A 84 16.41 25.73 -10.50
C VAL A 84 15.63 24.95 -9.44
N ALA A 85 14.51 25.52 -8.97
CA ALA A 85 13.64 24.83 -8.01
C ALA A 85 12.98 23.60 -8.62
N VAL A 86 12.90 22.51 -7.84
CA VAL A 86 12.28 21.25 -8.27
C VAL A 86 11.15 20.91 -7.29
N ILE A 87 9.94 20.73 -7.80
CA ILE A 87 8.78 20.22 -7.03
C ILE A 87 8.55 18.78 -7.43
N SER A 88 8.81 17.84 -6.52
CA SER A 88 8.63 16.41 -6.75
C SER A 88 7.30 15.90 -6.21
N PHE A 89 6.63 15.03 -6.98
CA PHE A 89 5.48 14.23 -6.53
C PHE A 89 5.89 12.92 -5.86
N ALA A 90 7.16 12.55 -5.96
CA ALA A 90 7.75 11.43 -5.24
C ALA A 90 8.49 11.88 -3.98
N ALA A 91 8.57 10.99 -3.00
CA ALA A 91 9.42 11.11 -1.84
C ALA A 91 10.07 9.74 -1.55
N PRO A 92 11.30 9.69 -1.01
CA PRO A 92 11.89 8.42 -0.60
C PRO A 92 11.11 7.88 0.60
N ALA A 93 10.94 6.56 0.67
CA ALA A 93 10.29 5.91 1.81
C ALA A 93 11.09 6.16 3.11
N ILE A 94 12.42 6.03 3.02
CA ILE A 94 13.36 6.37 4.09
C ILE A 94 14.12 7.63 3.67
N ASN A 95 13.97 8.68 4.46
CA ASN A 95 14.64 9.95 4.16
C ASN A 95 16.17 9.81 4.29
N PRO A 96 16.95 10.14 3.24
CA PRO A 96 18.40 10.19 3.35
C PRO A 96 18.84 11.20 4.42
N PRO A 97 19.92 10.90 5.19
CA PRO A 97 20.50 11.86 6.10
C PRO A 97 20.88 13.15 5.38
N LEU A 98 20.66 14.29 6.04
CA LEU A 98 21.03 15.62 5.51
C LEU A 98 20.42 15.96 4.14
N MET A 99 19.24 15.43 3.88
CA MET A 99 18.55 15.55 2.59
C MET A 99 18.46 17.01 2.10
N GLN A 100 18.15 17.95 2.98
CA GLN A 100 18.07 19.38 2.64
C GLN A 100 19.42 20.01 2.29
N LEU A 101 20.51 19.53 2.89
CA LEU A 101 21.86 19.99 2.53
C LEU A 101 22.28 19.44 1.16
N ARG A 102 21.84 18.22 0.84
CA ARG A 102 22.14 17.62 -0.46
C ARG A 102 21.31 18.25 -1.58
N TRP A 103 20.01 18.47 -1.34
CA TRP A 103 19.09 19.00 -2.34
C TRP A 103 18.33 20.25 -1.83
N PRO A 104 19.01 21.39 -1.64
CA PRO A 104 18.39 22.60 -1.12
C PRO A 104 17.32 23.19 -2.05
N PHE A 105 17.33 22.84 -3.35
CA PHE A 105 16.35 23.29 -4.33
C PHE A 105 15.18 22.34 -4.51
N LEU A 106 15.11 21.24 -3.74
CA LEU A 106 14.04 20.26 -3.81
C LEU A 106 12.90 20.60 -2.85
N ILE A 107 11.68 20.60 -3.37
CA ILE A 107 10.42 20.73 -2.60
C ILE A 107 9.62 19.46 -2.84
N GLN A 108 9.23 18.75 -1.79
CA GLN A 108 8.47 17.51 -1.87
C GLN A 108 6.98 17.74 -1.63
N MET A 109 6.18 17.52 -2.67
CA MET A 109 4.73 17.40 -2.60
C MET A 109 4.27 15.95 -2.37
N GLY A 110 5.12 14.99 -2.72
CA GLY A 110 4.93 13.59 -2.39
C GLY A 110 5.17 13.31 -0.93
N LYS A 111 4.52 12.27 -0.39
CA LYS A 111 4.73 11.75 0.96
C LYS A 111 5.49 10.44 0.90
N ASN A 112 6.22 10.12 1.95
CA ASN A 112 7.04 8.89 2.00
C ASN A 112 6.23 7.62 2.25
N GLY A 113 4.91 7.71 2.48
CA GLY A 113 4.03 6.57 2.71
C GLY A 113 4.09 6.01 4.13
N SER A 114 4.83 6.61 5.07
CA SER A 114 4.94 6.08 6.43
C SER A 114 3.58 6.03 7.15
N GLU A 115 2.74 7.04 6.96
CA GLU A 115 1.39 7.08 7.54
C GLU A 115 0.48 5.99 6.95
N GLU A 116 0.58 5.76 5.65
CA GLU A 116 -0.12 4.68 4.96
C GLU A 116 0.29 3.31 5.52
N ILE A 117 1.58 3.06 5.65
CA ILE A 117 2.14 1.82 6.20
C ILE A 117 1.70 1.61 7.64
N GLN A 118 1.70 2.65 8.48
CA GLN A 118 1.18 2.56 9.85
C GLN A 118 -0.32 2.25 9.87
N CYS A 119 -1.10 2.84 8.96
CA CYS A 119 -2.52 2.53 8.81
C CYS A 119 -2.73 1.05 8.45
N ILE A 120 -1.97 0.51 7.49
CA ILE A 120 -1.97 -0.91 7.13
C ILE A 120 -1.67 -1.79 8.34
N ALA A 121 -0.62 -1.49 9.10
CA ALA A 121 -0.24 -2.25 10.29
C ALA A 121 -1.35 -2.21 11.37
N HIS A 122 -2.02 -1.08 11.55
CA HIS A 122 -3.16 -0.98 12.47
C HIS A 122 -4.39 -1.75 11.99
N ILE A 123 -4.64 -1.83 10.66
CA ILE A 123 -5.69 -2.70 10.11
C ILE A 123 -5.36 -4.17 10.43
N VAL A 124 -4.12 -4.60 10.18
CA VAL A 124 -3.64 -5.96 10.50
C VAL A 124 -3.82 -6.27 11.99
N GLN A 125 -3.47 -5.32 12.87
CA GLN A 125 -3.65 -5.43 14.31
C GLN A 125 -5.13 -5.55 14.71
N ALA A 126 -6.00 -4.73 14.11
CA ALA A 126 -7.42 -4.67 14.45
C ALA A 126 -8.13 -6.00 14.20
N TYR A 127 -7.67 -6.78 13.21
CA TYR A 127 -8.17 -8.12 12.91
C TYR A 127 -7.30 -9.24 13.50
N ASN A 128 -6.27 -8.91 14.28
CA ASN A 128 -5.34 -9.84 14.90
C ASN A 128 -4.67 -10.83 13.92
N TRP A 129 -4.41 -10.37 12.69
CA TRP A 129 -3.65 -11.15 11.72
C TRP A 129 -2.17 -11.13 12.07
N LYS A 130 -1.58 -12.32 12.30
CA LYS A 130 -0.19 -12.42 12.76
C LYS A 130 0.83 -12.48 11.66
N ARG A 131 0.42 -12.98 10.49
CA ARG A 131 1.29 -13.15 9.33
C ARG A 131 0.63 -12.57 8.09
N VAL A 132 1.42 -11.94 7.27
CA VAL A 132 0.97 -11.33 6.03
C VAL A 132 1.89 -11.67 4.87
N VAL A 133 1.38 -11.58 3.65
CA VAL A 133 2.15 -11.66 2.42
C VAL A 133 2.26 -10.25 1.84
N ALA A 134 3.48 -9.77 1.64
CA ALA A 134 3.73 -8.50 0.98
C ALA A 134 3.90 -8.73 -0.53
N ILE A 135 3.13 -8.02 -1.35
CA ILE A 135 3.16 -8.08 -2.82
C ILE A 135 3.55 -6.71 -3.35
N TYR A 136 4.53 -6.66 -4.24
CA TYR A 136 4.93 -5.44 -4.91
C TYR A 136 5.54 -5.72 -6.28
N GLU A 137 5.38 -4.76 -7.18
CA GLU A 137 6.00 -4.79 -8.50
C GLU A 137 7.39 -4.17 -8.39
N ASP A 138 8.39 -4.85 -8.94
CA ASP A 138 9.76 -4.34 -8.98
C ASP A 138 9.85 -3.09 -9.86
N GLU A 139 10.67 -2.14 -9.47
CA GLU A 139 10.89 -0.95 -10.29
C GLU A 139 11.93 -1.22 -11.38
N PRO A 140 11.72 -0.74 -12.62
CA PRO A 140 12.59 -1.06 -13.76
C PRO A 140 14.07 -0.72 -13.58
N TYR A 141 14.41 0.08 -12.59
CA TYR A 141 15.76 0.60 -12.35
C TYR A 141 16.27 0.35 -10.92
N ALA A 142 15.88 -0.79 -10.34
CA ALA A 142 16.41 -1.32 -9.07
C ALA A 142 16.42 -0.30 -7.91
N GLY A 143 15.25 0.21 -7.58
CA GLY A 143 15.08 1.04 -6.41
C GLY A 143 14.15 0.39 -5.41
N ASP A 144 14.68 -0.27 -4.37
CA ASP A 144 13.87 -0.54 -3.20
C ASP A 144 13.34 0.80 -2.68
N SER A 145 12.04 0.97 -2.73
CA SER A 145 11.39 2.18 -2.22
C SER A 145 11.51 2.34 -0.70
N GLY A 146 12.10 1.37 0.00
CA GLY A 146 12.14 1.27 1.45
C GLY A 146 10.76 1.01 2.09
N LYS A 147 9.71 0.93 1.30
CA LYS A 147 8.34 0.68 1.81
C LYS A 147 8.21 -0.67 2.48
N LEU A 148 8.92 -1.68 1.96
CA LEU A 148 8.93 -3.01 2.54
C LEU A 148 9.56 -3.03 3.93
N GLU A 149 10.65 -2.27 4.12
CA GLU A 149 11.32 -2.12 5.42
C GLU A 149 10.39 -1.41 6.41
N LEU A 150 9.77 -0.30 5.98
CA LEU A 150 8.77 0.40 6.79
C LEU A 150 7.60 -0.50 7.17
N LEU A 151 7.11 -1.34 6.23
CA LEU A 151 6.04 -2.30 6.53
C LEU A 151 6.49 -3.34 7.56
N SER A 152 7.69 -3.89 7.39
CA SER A 152 8.24 -4.88 8.32
C SER A 152 8.36 -4.30 9.73
N GLU A 153 8.89 -3.09 9.89
CA GLU A 153 8.99 -2.39 11.16
C GLU A 153 7.61 -2.10 11.77
N ALA A 154 6.68 -1.57 10.98
CA ALA A 154 5.33 -1.24 11.46
C ALA A 154 4.56 -2.49 11.89
N LEU A 155 4.70 -3.62 11.18
CA LEU A 155 4.09 -4.89 11.55
C LEU A 155 4.69 -5.47 12.83
N GLN A 156 6.01 -5.42 12.99
CA GLN A 156 6.68 -5.85 14.24
C GLN A 156 6.18 -5.07 15.45
N ASN A 157 5.96 -3.75 15.31
CA ASN A 157 5.44 -2.89 16.36
C ASN A 157 4.02 -3.28 16.81
N VAL A 158 3.25 -3.96 15.97
CA VAL A 158 1.90 -4.46 16.30
C VAL A 158 1.85 -5.97 16.56
N GLY A 159 3.00 -6.63 16.61
CA GLY A 159 3.13 -8.06 16.89
C GLY A 159 2.72 -8.96 15.72
N SER A 160 3.00 -8.53 14.51
CA SER A 160 2.76 -9.25 13.26
C SER A 160 4.03 -9.27 12.40
N GLU A 161 4.11 -10.15 11.42
CA GLU A 161 5.30 -10.35 10.59
C GLU A 161 4.95 -10.61 9.12
N ILE A 162 5.91 -10.39 8.23
CA ILE A 162 5.80 -10.76 6.82
C ILE A 162 6.25 -12.21 6.68
N GLU A 163 5.33 -13.12 6.35
CA GLU A 163 5.62 -14.53 6.09
C GLU A 163 6.26 -14.74 4.72
N TYR A 164 5.80 -14.02 3.70
CA TYR A 164 6.29 -14.16 2.35
C TYR A 164 6.31 -12.81 1.61
N ARG A 165 7.26 -12.68 0.69
CA ARG A 165 7.43 -11.51 -0.18
C ARG A 165 7.27 -11.94 -1.62
N LEU A 166 6.22 -11.49 -2.28
CA LEU A 166 5.99 -11.73 -3.68
C LEU A 166 6.45 -10.51 -4.48
N VAL A 167 7.47 -10.67 -5.27
CA VAL A 167 8.02 -9.63 -6.15
C VAL A 167 7.54 -9.90 -7.56
N LEU A 168 6.69 -9.02 -8.09
CA LEU A 168 6.23 -9.09 -9.47
C LEU A 168 7.22 -8.38 -10.39
N PRO A 169 7.57 -8.93 -11.54
CA PRO A 169 8.43 -8.23 -12.50
C PRO A 169 7.69 -7.01 -13.06
N PRO A 170 8.43 -5.95 -13.50
CA PRO A 170 7.80 -4.76 -14.05
C PRO A 170 6.89 -5.09 -15.23
N PHE A 171 5.65 -4.59 -15.21
CA PHE A 171 4.64 -4.86 -16.24
C PHE A 171 5.14 -4.51 -17.65
N SER A 172 5.88 -3.42 -17.77
CA SER A 172 6.42 -2.94 -19.05
C SER A 172 7.37 -3.91 -19.76
N PHE A 173 7.92 -4.89 -19.06
CA PHE A 173 8.82 -5.91 -19.61
C PHE A 173 8.13 -7.24 -19.94
N LEU A 174 6.84 -7.36 -19.64
CA LEU A 174 6.11 -8.60 -19.82
C LEU A 174 5.53 -8.72 -21.22
N SER A 175 5.87 -9.80 -21.92
CA SER A 175 5.22 -10.19 -23.18
C SER A 175 3.93 -10.98 -22.97
N ASP A 176 3.83 -11.71 -21.86
CA ASP A 176 2.67 -12.52 -21.45
C ASP A 176 2.40 -12.31 -19.96
N PRO A 177 1.70 -11.22 -19.57
CA PRO A 177 1.44 -10.88 -18.19
C PRO A 177 0.62 -11.94 -17.45
N VAL A 178 -0.36 -12.56 -18.13
CA VAL A 178 -1.24 -13.56 -17.52
C VAL A 178 -0.45 -14.76 -17.02
N ARG A 179 0.39 -15.34 -17.88
CA ARG A 179 1.21 -16.49 -17.50
C ARG A 179 2.17 -16.17 -16.36
N VAL A 180 2.86 -15.02 -16.45
CA VAL A 180 3.83 -14.63 -15.41
C VAL A 180 3.14 -14.40 -14.07
N VAL A 181 2.00 -13.73 -14.05
CA VAL A 181 1.22 -13.52 -12.82
C VAL A 181 0.74 -14.85 -12.25
N GLN A 182 0.27 -15.79 -13.07
CA GLN A 182 -0.13 -17.13 -12.61
C GLN A 182 1.06 -17.88 -11.98
N GLU A 183 2.23 -17.91 -12.64
CA GLU A 183 3.45 -18.54 -12.12
C GLU A 183 3.88 -17.92 -10.77
N GLU A 184 3.73 -16.61 -10.60
CA GLU A 184 4.04 -15.94 -9.34
C GLU A 184 3.00 -16.24 -8.25
N LEU A 185 1.71 -16.25 -8.60
CA LEU A 185 0.62 -16.60 -7.67
C LEU A 185 0.66 -18.05 -7.21
N ASP A 186 1.12 -18.99 -8.06
CA ASP A 186 1.30 -20.40 -7.70
C ASP A 186 2.24 -20.55 -6.48
N LYS A 187 3.21 -19.64 -6.29
CA LYS A 187 4.10 -19.62 -5.14
C LYS A 187 3.36 -19.30 -3.83
N LEU A 188 2.19 -18.66 -3.92
CA LEU A 188 1.38 -18.33 -2.74
C LEU A 188 0.46 -19.47 -2.30
N LEU A 189 0.18 -20.44 -3.17
CA LEU A 189 -0.71 -21.57 -2.83
C LEU A 189 -0.21 -22.39 -1.64
N PRO A 190 1.11 -22.69 -1.49
CA PRO A 190 1.61 -23.40 -0.32
C PRO A 190 1.73 -22.54 0.94
N ILE A 191 1.69 -21.20 0.82
CA ILE A 191 1.83 -20.28 1.95
C ILE A 191 0.57 -20.35 2.83
N GLN A 192 0.76 -20.33 4.15
CA GLN A 192 -0.35 -20.43 5.08
C GLN A 192 -1.12 -19.12 5.25
N SER A 193 -0.42 -17.99 5.27
CA SER A 193 -1.07 -16.69 5.36
C SER A 193 -1.97 -16.42 4.17
N ARG A 194 -3.14 -15.87 4.44
CA ARG A 194 -4.14 -15.42 3.45
C ARG A 194 -4.43 -13.93 3.58
N VAL A 195 -3.52 -13.19 4.19
CA VAL A 195 -3.56 -11.73 4.26
C VAL A 195 -2.54 -11.17 3.30
N PHE A 196 -3.02 -10.57 2.22
CA PHE A 196 -2.22 -10.05 1.13
C PHE A 196 -2.20 -8.52 1.18
N ILE A 197 -1.02 -7.93 1.16
CA ILE A 197 -0.82 -6.48 1.15
C ILE A 197 -0.12 -6.10 -0.16
N VAL A 198 -0.82 -5.39 -1.05
CA VAL A 198 -0.26 -4.87 -2.30
C VAL A 198 0.25 -3.46 -2.04
N LEU A 199 1.57 -3.31 -1.92
CA LEU A 199 2.23 -2.07 -1.51
C LEU A 199 2.43 -1.09 -2.67
N GLN A 200 2.88 -1.60 -3.80
CA GLN A 200 3.19 -0.79 -4.98
C GLN A 200 3.06 -1.65 -6.22
N SER A 201 2.29 -1.18 -7.18
CA SER A 201 2.14 -1.84 -8.47
C SER A 201 1.50 -0.90 -9.49
N SER A 202 1.74 -1.13 -10.76
CA SER A 202 1.01 -0.48 -11.85
C SER A 202 -0.46 -0.95 -11.87
N LEU A 203 -1.33 -0.12 -12.44
CA LEU A 203 -2.75 -0.46 -12.53
C LEU A 203 -2.98 -1.70 -13.40
N GLU A 204 -2.21 -1.80 -14.48
CA GLU A 204 -2.22 -2.92 -15.40
C GLU A 204 -1.84 -4.23 -14.69
N MET A 205 -0.74 -4.22 -13.92
CA MET A 205 -0.29 -5.38 -13.15
C MET A 205 -1.34 -5.78 -12.12
N VAL A 206 -1.89 -4.84 -11.36
CA VAL A 206 -2.95 -5.12 -10.36
C VAL A 206 -4.19 -5.71 -11.01
N THR A 207 -4.54 -5.26 -12.21
CA THR A 207 -5.66 -5.82 -12.97
C THR A 207 -5.46 -7.31 -13.25
N HIS A 208 -4.28 -7.69 -13.73
CA HIS A 208 -3.92 -9.09 -13.96
C HIS A 208 -3.83 -9.86 -12.65
N LEU A 209 -3.22 -9.28 -11.62
CA LEU A 209 -3.08 -9.91 -10.30
C LEU A 209 -4.44 -10.38 -9.75
N PHE A 210 -5.44 -9.49 -9.68
CA PHE A 210 -6.75 -9.85 -9.14
C PHE A 210 -7.57 -10.72 -10.09
N SER A 211 -7.43 -10.56 -11.41
CA SER A 211 -8.10 -11.40 -12.40
C SER A 211 -7.66 -12.86 -12.29
N GLU A 212 -6.37 -13.10 -12.01
CA GLU A 212 -5.82 -14.45 -11.87
C GLU A 212 -5.95 -14.98 -10.43
N ALA A 213 -5.80 -14.15 -9.41
CA ALA A 213 -5.91 -14.57 -8.02
C ALA A 213 -7.32 -15.12 -7.66
N LYS A 214 -8.37 -14.56 -8.26
CA LYS A 214 -9.75 -14.97 -7.98
C LYS A 214 -10.05 -16.41 -8.43
N PRO A 215 -9.80 -16.83 -9.69
CA PRO A 215 -9.99 -18.21 -10.11
C PRO A 215 -9.05 -19.21 -9.41
N MET A 216 -7.87 -18.78 -8.97
CA MET A 216 -6.94 -19.59 -8.18
C MET A 216 -7.36 -19.77 -6.70
N GLY A 217 -8.48 -19.17 -6.27
CA GLY A 217 -8.99 -19.27 -4.91
C GLY A 217 -8.25 -18.41 -3.87
N LEU A 218 -7.38 -17.50 -4.31
CA LEU A 218 -6.67 -16.58 -3.43
C LEU A 218 -7.53 -15.36 -3.03
N VAL A 219 -8.66 -15.13 -3.70
CA VAL A 219 -9.70 -14.16 -3.31
C VAL A 219 -10.94 -14.94 -2.88
N GLY A 220 -11.10 -15.14 -1.59
CA GLY A 220 -12.17 -15.98 -1.04
C GLY A 220 -12.47 -15.66 0.43
N MET A 221 -13.33 -16.48 1.06
CA MET A 221 -13.82 -16.24 2.44
C MET A 221 -12.71 -16.23 3.50
N ASP A 222 -11.58 -16.89 3.25
CA ASP A 222 -10.48 -17.00 4.20
C ASP A 222 -9.39 -15.97 3.94
N SER A 223 -9.48 -15.19 2.86
CA SER A 223 -8.47 -14.23 2.43
C SER A 223 -8.88 -12.80 2.67
N ALA A 224 -7.91 -11.96 3.03
CA ALA A 224 -8.02 -10.52 3.13
C ALA A 224 -6.99 -9.86 2.22
N TRP A 225 -7.42 -8.86 1.47
CA TRP A 225 -6.56 -8.07 0.60
C TRP A 225 -6.56 -6.62 1.06
N ILE A 226 -5.37 -6.05 1.20
CA ILE A 226 -5.18 -4.63 1.51
C ILE A 226 -4.41 -4.03 0.33
N ILE A 227 -4.95 -2.98 -0.26
CA ILE A 227 -4.35 -2.29 -1.41
C ILE A 227 -3.92 -0.87 -1.01
N ALA A 228 -2.72 -0.52 -1.41
CA ALA A 228 -2.10 0.76 -1.10
C ALA A 228 -2.79 1.95 -1.81
N GLU A 229 -2.49 3.15 -1.34
CA GLU A 229 -3.07 4.40 -1.83
C GLU A 229 -2.86 4.60 -3.34
N SER A 230 -1.70 4.24 -3.87
CA SER A 230 -1.38 4.37 -5.29
C SER A 230 -2.37 3.63 -6.19
N ILE A 231 -2.84 2.46 -5.76
CA ILE A 231 -3.82 1.64 -6.47
C ILE A 231 -5.24 2.14 -6.18
N THR A 232 -5.54 2.39 -4.90
CA THR A 232 -6.88 2.76 -4.45
C THR A 232 -7.34 4.08 -5.07
N ASN A 233 -6.43 5.02 -5.28
CA ASN A 233 -6.75 6.30 -5.93
C ASN A 233 -7.14 6.16 -7.41
N LEU A 234 -6.80 5.04 -8.04
CA LEU A 234 -7.12 4.74 -9.43
C LEU A 234 -8.39 3.90 -9.60
N LEU A 235 -9.02 3.44 -8.51
CA LEU A 235 -10.24 2.61 -8.60
C LEU A 235 -11.37 3.28 -9.38
N ASP A 236 -11.47 4.61 -9.35
CA ASP A 236 -12.47 5.36 -10.11
C ASP A 236 -12.23 5.32 -11.63
N SER A 237 -11.03 4.92 -12.05
CA SER A 237 -10.61 4.85 -13.46
C SER A 237 -10.54 3.41 -13.98
N VAL A 238 -10.79 2.43 -13.11
CA VAL A 238 -10.74 1.01 -13.45
C VAL A 238 -12.09 0.52 -13.97
N ASN A 239 -12.06 -0.43 -14.88
CA ASN A 239 -13.28 -1.05 -15.40
C ASN A 239 -14.02 -1.82 -14.27
N ASN A 240 -15.34 -1.80 -14.31
CA ASN A 240 -16.21 -2.48 -13.34
C ASN A 240 -15.93 -3.97 -13.17
N SER A 241 -15.45 -4.67 -14.22
CA SER A 241 -15.05 -6.08 -14.14
C SER A 241 -13.83 -6.27 -13.24
N VAL A 242 -12.84 -5.37 -13.33
CA VAL A 242 -11.63 -5.40 -12.51
C VAL A 242 -11.96 -5.09 -11.06
N ILE A 243 -12.80 -4.06 -10.80
CA ILE A 243 -13.26 -3.78 -9.44
C ILE A 243 -13.96 -4.99 -8.82
N SER A 244 -14.79 -5.71 -9.60
CA SER A 244 -15.46 -6.92 -9.12
C SER A 244 -14.52 -8.07 -8.79
N SER A 245 -13.32 -8.11 -9.37
CA SER A 245 -12.31 -9.10 -8.99
C SER A 245 -11.63 -8.80 -7.66
N MET A 246 -11.65 -7.52 -7.24
CA MET A 246 -11.11 -7.04 -5.96
C MET A 246 -12.12 -7.08 -4.80
N GLU A 247 -13.24 -7.79 -4.95
CA GLU A 247 -14.32 -7.83 -3.96
C GLU A 247 -13.80 -8.17 -2.57
N GLY A 248 -14.19 -7.37 -1.57
CA GLY A 248 -13.77 -7.51 -0.19
C GLY A 248 -12.42 -6.87 0.15
N ALA A 249 -11.68 -6.36 -0.84
CA ALA A 249 -10.42 -5.67 -0.57
C ALA A 249 -10.63 -4.38 0.22
N LEU A 250 -9.70 -4.11 1.13
CA LEU A 250 -9.58 -2.85 1.86
C LEU A 250 -8.56 -1.97 1.14
N GLY A 251 -8.95 -0.75 0.84
CA GLY A 251 -8.07 0.24 0.22
C GLY A 251 -7.86 1.46 1.11
N ILE A 252 -6.77 2.18 0.88
CA ILE A 252 -6.44 3.39 1.62
C ILE A 252 -6.43 4.57 0.65
N LYS A 253 -7.08 5.67 1.01
CA LYS A 253 -7.08 6.93 0.24
C LYS A 253 -6.73 8.09 1.16
N THR A 254 -5.98 9.07 0.66
CA THR A 254 -5.83 10.35 1.37
C THR A 254 -7.18 11.06 1.45
N ASN A 255 -7.56 11.51 2.64
CA ASN A 255 -8.73 12.37 2.82
C ASN A 255 -8.36 13.82 2.45
N TYR A 256 -9.19 14.43 1.63
CA TYR A 256 -9.13 15.86 1.31
C TYR A 256 -10.49 16.48 1.50
N SER A 257 -10.49 17.72 1.99
CA SER A 257 -11.74 18.42 2.32
C SER A 257 -12.45 18.91 1.04
N GLU A 258 -13.72 18.57 0.90
CA GLU A 258 -14.58 19.14 -0.15
C GLU A 258 -14.98 20.58 0.23
N ILE A 259 -14.11 21.54 -0.06
CA ILE A 259 -14.40 22.96 0.13
C ILE A 259 -15.12 23.53 -1.11
N SER A 260 -15.94 24.56 -0.94
CA SER A 260 -16.68 25.21 -2.02
C SER A 260 -15.83 25.64 -3.23
N ARG A 261 -14.54 25.90 -3.05
CA ARG A 261 -13.55 26.15 -4.10
C ARG A 261 -13.36 24.96 -5.06
N HIS A 262 -13.61 23.75 -4.60
CA HIS A 262 -13.49 22.55 -5.41
C HIS A 262 -14.54 22.53 -6.54
N HIS A 263 -15.74 23.02 -6.34
CA HIS A 263 -16.80 22.98 -7.36
C HIS A 263 -16.40 23.67 -8.68
N HIS A 264 -15.73 24.82 -8.60
CA HIS A 264 -15.28 25.51 -9.80
C HIS A 264 -14.18 24.73 -10.52
N PHE A 265 -13.17 24.25 -9.76
CA PHE A 265 -12.11 23.42 -10.31
C PHE A 265 -12.67 22.12 -10.92
N TYR A 266 -13.55 21.41 -10.20
CA TYR A 266 -14.17 20.18 -10.69
C TYR A 266 -14.92 20.38 -12.00
N SER A 267 -15.67 21.44 -12.13
CA SER A 267 -16.40 21.76 -13.38
C SER A 267 -15.44 22.01 -14.53
N GLN A 268 -14.39 22.83 -14.33
CA GLN A 268 -13.37 23.08 -15.34
C GLN A 268 -12.61 21.80 -15.71
N PHE A 269 -12.21 21.03 -14.71
CA PHE A 269 -11.48 19.79 -14.93
C PHE A 269 -12.29 18.81 -15.78
N ARG A 270 -13.54 18.54 -15.41
CA ARG A 270 -14.41 17.62 -16.14
C ARG A 270 -14.58 18.02 -17.61
N ASN A 271 -14.77 19.29 -17.86
CA ASN A 271 -14.94 19.79 -19.23
C ASN A 271 -13.66 19.63 -20.05
N ASN A 272 -12.51 20.05 -19.51
CA ASN A 272 -11.23 19.96 -20.20
C ASN A 272 -10.81 18.49 -20.38
N PHE A 273 -10.97 17.66 -19.36
CA PHE A 273 -10.59 16.25 -19.39
C PHE A 273 -11.41 15.46 -20.44
N ARG A 274 -12.73 15.64 -20.48
CA ARG A 274 -13.58 15.00 -21.49
C ARG A 274 -13.28 15.47 -22.91
N SER A 275 -12.90 16.72 -23.06
CA SER A 275 -12.56 17.27 -24.37
C SER A 275 -11.24 16.72 -24.90
N GLU A 276 -10.27 16.47 -24.01
CA GLU A 276 -8.93 16.03 -24.39
C GLU A 276 -8.78 14.52 -24.42
N TYR A 277 -9.48 13.83 -23.52
CA TYR A 277 -9.44 12.35 -23.34
C TYR A 277 -10.84 11.75 -23.41
N PRO A 278 -11.47 11.77 -24.60
CA PRO A 278 -12.82 11.25 -24.75
C PRO A 278 -12.92 9.71 -24.58
N GLU A 279 -11.79 9.02 -24.64
CA GLU A 279 -11.68 7.57 -24.41
C GLU A 279 -11.79 7.17 -22.94
N GLU A 280 -11.64 8.11 -22.02
CA GLU A 280 -11.67 7.85 -20.58
C GLU A 280 -13.11 7.90 -20.04
N ASP A 281 -13.57 6.82 -19.45
CA ASP A 281 -14.91 6.70 -18.89
C ASP A 281 -15.16 7.66 -17.72
N ASN A 282 -14.15 7.87 -16.87
CA ASN A 282 -14.23 8.74 -15.70
C ASN A 282 -13.50 10.07 -15.92
N SER A 283 -14.21 11.17 -15.70
CA SER A 283 -13.70 12.54 -15.80
C SER A 283 -13.65 13.28 -14.46
N VAL A 284 -13.77 12.57 -13.34
CA VAL A 284 -13.68 13.15 -11.99
C VAL A 284 -12.20 13.34 -11.63
N PRO A 285 -11.76 14.51 -11.14
CA PRO A 285 -10.38 14.71 -10.74
C PRO A 285 -10.06 13.91 -9.49
N GLY A 286 -8.97 13.15 -9.54
CA GLY A 286 -8.39 12.47 -8.39
C GLY A 286 -7.40 13.36 -7.62
N ILE A 287 -6.77 12.79 -6.59
CA ILE A 287 -5.76 13.48 -5.77
C ILE A 287 -4.58 14.00 -6.59
N TYR A 288 -4.24 13.33 -7.69
CA TYR A 288 -3.15 13.72 -8.59
C TYR A 288 -3.43 15.05 -9.27
N ALA A 289 -4.64 15.24 -9.78
CA ALA A 289 -5.07 16.52 -10.36
C ALA A 289 -5.04 17.67 -9.34
N LEU A 290 -5.46 17.40 -8.10
CA LEU A 290 -5.48 18.39 -7.02
C LEU A 290 -4.06 18.80 -6.61
N ARG A 291 -3.14 17.82 -6.44
CA ARG A 291 -1.73 18.07 -6.12
C ARG A 291 -1.03 18.86 -7.24
N ALA A 292 -1.29 18.49 -8.47
CA ALA A 292 -0.73 19.17 -9.63
C ALA A 292 -1.21 20.63 -9.75
N TYR A 293 -2.48 20.88 -9.49
CA TYR A 293 -3.03 22.24 -9.39
C TYR A 293 -2.34 23.05 -8.28
N ASP A 294 -2.22 22.47 -7.09
CA ASP A 294 -1.60 23.12 -5.93
C ASP A 294 -0.10 23.37 -6.12
N SER A 295 0.61 22.50 -6.86
CA SER A 295 2.03 22.72 -7.19
C SER A 295 2.25 24.00 -8.01
N ILE A 296 1.38 24.27 -8.95
CA ILE A 296 1.35 25.56 -9.66
C ILE A 296 0.94 26.68 -8.70
N GLY A 297 0.03 26.43 -7.77
CA GLY A 297 -0.38 27.35 -6.72
C GLY A 297 0.78 27.81 -5.82
N ILE A 298 1.75 26.93 -5.51
CA ILE A 298 2.97 27.26 -4.78
C ILE A 298 3.79 28.29 -5.57
N VAL A 299 3.98 28.04 -6.87
CA VAL A 299 4.71 28.97 -7.75
C VAL A 299 4.01 30.32 -7.84
N ILE A 300 2.69 30.33 -8.01
CA ILE A 300 1.88 31.55 -8.07
C ILE A 300 2.01 32.34 -6.78
N ASN A 301 1.88 31.69 -5.61
CA ASN A 301 2.00 32.33 -4.30
C ASN A 301 3.39 32.96 -4.12
N ALA A 302 4.44 32.26 -4.54
CA ALA A 302 5.81 32.77 -4.49
C ALA A 302 6.00 34.01 -5.40
N ILE A 303 5.50 33.98 -6.64
CA ILE A 303 5.59 35.10 -7.59
C ILE A 303 4.90 36.35 -7.02
N GLN A 304 3.75 36.21 -6.38
CA GLN A 304 3.00 37.33 -5.80
C GLN A 304 3.70 37.96 -4.60
N LYS A 305 4.59 37.23 -3.92
CA LYS A 305 5.30 37.67 -2.70
C LYS A 305 6.78 37.98 -2.93
N MET A 306 7.34 37.69 -4.12
CA MET A 306 8.75 37.91 -4.38
C MET A 306 9.03 39.35 -4.81
N GLY A 307 10.08 39.95 -4.24
CA GLY A 307 10.61 41.24 -4.66
C GLY A 307 11.70 41.10 -5.77
N SER A 308 12.32 39.94 -5.89
CA SER A 308 13.33 39.64 -6.91
C SER A 308 13.30 38.14 -7.28
N PRO A 309 13.73 37.75 -8.50
CA PRO A 309 13.76 36.36 -8.94
C PRO A 309 14.60 35.43 -8.05
N LYS A 310 15.64 35.92 -7.39
CA LYS A 310 16.51 35.17 -6.47
C LYS A 310 15.77 34.67 -5.21
N MET A 311 14.62 35.28 -4.87
CA MET A 311 13.81 34.91 -3.70
C MET A 311 12.77 33.82 -4.01
N LEU A 312 12.71 33.32 -5.24
CA LEU A 312 11.64 32.39 -5.65
C LEU A 312 11.59 31.15 -4.75
N LEU A 313 12.69 30.45 -4.59
CA LEU A 313 12.78 29.25 -3.76
C LEU A 313 12.38 29.51 -2.31
N GLU A 314 12.91 30.58 -1.70
CA GLU A 314 12.57 30.98 -0.33
C GLU A 314 11.08 31.22 -0.15
N LYS A 315 10.46 31.90 -1.12
CA LYS A 315 9.02 32.18 -1.10
C LYS A 315 8.16 30.94 -1.36
N MET A 316 8.65 29.99 -2.18
CA MET A 316 8.03 28.69 -2.35
C MET A 316 8.06 27.87 -1.08
N LEU A 317 9.22 27.76 -0.41
CA LEU A 317 9.40 27.05 0.86
C LEU A 317 8.59 27.68 2.01
N SER A 318 8.39 29.00 2.00
CA SER A 318 7.58 29.71 2.99
C SER A 318 6.07 29.72 2.66
N SER A 319 5.63 28.93 1.69
CA SER A 319 4.21 28.81 1.33
C SER A 319 3.39 28.29 2.51
N ASN A 320 2.28 28.98 2.78
CA ASN A 320 1.29 28.56 3.78
C ASN A 320 -0.10 29.00 3.30
N PHE A 321 -0.83 28.05 2.71
CA PHE A 321 -2.20 28.28 2.22
C PHE A 321 -3.01 26.98 2.20
N SER A 322 -4.33 27.10 2.13
CA SER A 322 -5.22 25.98 1.93
C SER A 322 -5.36 25.70 0.43
N GLY A 323 -4.75 24.61 -0.03
CA GLY A 323 -4.85 24.09 -1.40
C GLY A 323 -6.09 23.24 -1.62
N LEU A 324 -6.20 22.67 -2.83
CA LEU A 324 -7.24 21.69 -3.17
C LEU A 324 -6.92 20.30 -2.59
N SER A 325 -5.63 19.93 -2.54
CA SER A 325 -5.16 18.65 -2.01
C SER A 325 -4.96 18.65 -0.48
N GLY A 326 -5.18 19.78 0.18
CA GLY A 326 -5.00 19.96 1.62
C GLY A 326 -4.24 21.25 1.95
N LYS A 327 -3.74 21.34 3.16
CA LYS A 327 -2.96 22.48 3.61
C LYS A 327 -1.53 22.38 3.07
N ILE A 328 -1.08 23.41 2.38
CA ILE A 328 0.27 23.50 1.82
C ILE A 328 1.12 24.34 2.78
N ARG A 329 1.98 23.67 3.52
CA ARG A 329 3.00 24.24 4.38
C ARG A 329 4.20 23.30 4.36
N PHE A 330 5.39 23.87 4.25
CA PHE A 330 6.62 23.10 4.22
C PHE A 330 7.43 23.26 5.49
N GLU A 331 8.01 22.15 5.93
CA GLU A 331 9.06 22.06 6.94
C GLU A 331 10.20 21.23 6.34
N GLU A 332 11.39 21.81 6.31
CA GLU A 332 12.54 21.19 5.67
C GLU A 332 12.29 20.73 4.22
N GLY A 333 11.58 21.54 3.42
CA GLY A 333 11.25 21.21 2.02
C GLY A 333 10.20 20.14 1.82
N ARG A 334 9.57 19.63 2.88
CA ARG A 334 8.53 18.59 2.86
C ARG A 334 7.20 19.12 3.38
N LEU A 335 6.09 18.57 2.90
CA LEU A 335 4.78 18.90 3.46
C LEU A 335 4.73 18.53 4.94
N SER A 336 4.42 19.52 5.80
CA SER A 336 4.44 19.38 7.27
C SER A 336 3.18 18.71 7.84
N GLU A 337 2.08 18.68 7.10
CA GLU A 337 0.80 18.16 7.60
C GLU A 337 0.72 16.64 7.43
N THR A 338 0.46 15.93 8.53
CA THR A 338 0.13 14.50 8.49
C THR A 338 -1.25 14.30 7.89
N PRO A 339 -1.39 13.43 6.88
CA PRO A 339 -2.67 13.21 6.23
C PRO A 339 -3.65 12.49 7.17
N MET A 340 -4.91 12.82 7.03
CA MET A 340 -5.98 11.92 7.42
C MET A 340 -6.22 10.94 6.27
N LEU A 341 -6.31 9.67 6.55
CA LEU A 341 -6.55 8.62 5.57
C LEU A 341 -8.00 8.15 5.67
N ARG A 342 -8.60 7.83 4.53
CA ARG A 342 -9.91 7.18 4.40
C ARG A 342 -9.68 5.71 4.09
N ILE A 343 -10.40 4.83 4.77
CA ILE A 343 -10.40 3.42 4.48
C ILE A 343 -11.63 3.11 3.65
N VAL A 344 -11.44 2.46 2.53
CA VAL A 344 -12.48 2.05 1.62
C VAL A 344 -12.55 0.54 1.53
N ASN A 345 -13.73 0.00 1.32
CA ASN A 345 -13.97 -1.41 1.09
C ASN A 345 -14.59 -1.62 -0.28
N VAL A 346 -13.96 -2.44 -1.10
CA VAL A 346 -14.47 -2.79 -2.42
C VAL A 346 -15.66 -3.72 -2.28
N PHE A 347 -16.77 -3.34 -2.90
CA PHE A 347 -18.02 -4.09 -2.87
C PHE A 347 -18.72 -4.08 -4.23
N GLY A 348 -18.93 -5.26 -4.79
CA GLY A 348 -19.56 -5.41 -6.10
C GLY A 348 -18.75 -4.72 -7.21
N LYS A 349 -19.32 -3.70 -7.84
CA LYS A 349 -18.70 -2.92 -8.95
C LYS A 349 -18.21 -1.54 -8.52
N SER A 350 -18.09 -1.29 -7.22
CA SER A 350 -17.71 0.00 -6.64
C SER A 350 -16.99 -0.21 -5.31
N TYR A 351 -16.78 0.85 -4.59
CA TYR A 351 -16.27 0.80 -3.22
C TYR A 351 -17.08 1.76 -2.32
N LYS A 352 -17.01 1.54 -1.03
CA LYS A 352 -17.60 2.42 -0.02
C LYS A 352 -16.55 2.86 0.98
N GLU A 353 -16.67 4.08 1.49
CA GLU A 353 -15.89 4.56 2.62
C GLU A 353 -16.45 3.93 3.90
N ILE A 354 -15.54 3.39 4.74
CA ILE A 354 -15.94 2.69 5.95
C ILE A 354 -15.39 3.31 7.21
N ASP A 355 -14.23 3.99 7.13
CA ASP A 355 -13.55 4.55 8.29
C ASP A 355 -12.53 5.61 7.90
N TYR A 356 -12.08 6.39 8.88
CA TYR A 356 -10.99 7.36 8.79
C TYR A 356 -9.90 6.99 9.77
N TRP A 357 -8.66 7.28 9.41
CA TRP A 357 -7.51 7.03 10.25
C TRP A 357 -6.52 8.20 10.20
N LYS A 358 -5.92 8.51 11.36
CA LYS A 358 -4.80 9.48 11.45
C LYS A 358 -3.78 9.00 12.47
N THR A 359 -2.50 9.21 12.16
CA THR A 359 -1.39 8.92 13.06
C THR A 359 -1.60 9.58 14.42
N GLY A 360 -1.46 8.81 15.49
CA GLY A 360 -1.65 9.28 16.86
C GLY A 360 -3.10 9.24 17.37
N TYR A 361 -4.10 9.15 16.48
CA TYR A 361 -5.52 9.18 16.85
C TYR A 361 -6.27 7.88 16.55
N GLY A 362 -5.73 7.03 15.65
CA GLY A 362 -6.33 5.74 15.28
C GLY A 362 -7.53 5.87 14.36
N PHE A 363 -8.45 4.88 14.41
CA PHE A 363 -9.66 4.81 13.59
C PHE A 363 -10.82 5.64 14.14
N SER A 364 -11.66 6.17 13.25
CA SER A 364 -12.90 6.87 13.58
C SER A 364 -13.89 6.84 12.41
N GLU A 365 -15.17 6.59 12.67
CA GLU A 365 -16.23 6.69 11.67
C GLU A 365 -16.43 8.11 11.14
N ASN A 366 -16.14 9.11 11.97
CA ASN A 366 -16.37 10.50 11.64
C ASN A 366 -15.05 11.28 11.64
N PRO A 367 -14.64 11.91 10.53
CA PRO A 367 -13.43 12.70 10.48
C PRO A 367 -13.44 13.91 11.44
N ALA A 368 -14.63 14.43 11.81
CA ALA A 368 -14.75 15.54 12.74
C ALA A 368 -14.25 15.19 14.14
N ASP A 369 -14.42 13.94 14.58
CA ASP A 369 -13.97 13.48 15.90
C ASP A 369 -12.45 13.48 16.01
N ILE A 370 -11.75 13.13 14.92
CA ILE A 370 -10.30 13.19 14.84
C ILE A 370 -9.84 14.64 14.93
N VAL A 371 -10.48 15.54 14.19
CA VAL A 371 -10.15 16.98 14.20
C VAL A 371 -10.40 17.61 15.58
N GLU A 372 -11.46 17.20 16.27
CA GLU A 372 -11.76 17.68 17.62
C GLU A 372 -10.74 17.18 18.65
N LYS A 373 -10.38 15.88 18.60
CA LYS A 373 -9.31 15.30 19.43
C LYS A 373 -7.97 16.00 19.19
N GLU A 374 -7.65 16.32 17.94
CA GLU A 374 -6.43 17.06 17.57
C GLU A 374 -6.40 18.46 18.18
N LYS A 375 -7.52 19.21 18.16
CA LYS A 375 -7.63 20.53 18.76
C LYS A 375 -7.51 20.50 20.29
N ASN A 376 -8.02 19.44 20.91
CA ASN A 376 -8.04 19.28 22.36
C ASN A 376 -6.74 18.68 22.93
N GLY A 377 -5.77 18.31 22.08
CA GLY A 377 -4.51 17.68 22.47
C GLY A 377 -4.68 16.31 23.13
N SER A 378 -5.83 15.67 22.97
CA SER A 378 -6.17 14.40 23.60
C SER A 378 -5.77 13.24 22.70
N SER A 379 -4.56 12.72 22.86
CA SER A 379 -4.13 11.47 22.23
C SER A 379 -4.31 10.30 23.20
N ASN A 380 -5.43 9.61 23.15
CA ASN A 380 -5.64 8.38 23.93
C ASN A 380 -4.97 7.20 23.23
N ILE A 381 -3.89 6.69 23.81
CA ILE A 381 -3.16 5.50 23.33
C ILE A 381 -4.05 4.25 23.32
N ALA A 382 -5.05 4.17 24.20
CA ALA A 382 -6.00 3.05 24.29
C ALA A 382 -6.98 2.97 23.09
N ASP A 383 -7.25 4.06 22.39
CA ASP A 383 -8.12 4.07 21.20
C ASP A 383 -7.44 3.53 19.92
N ARG A 384 -6.12 3.26 19.98
CA ARG A 384 -5.34 2.74 18.85
C ARG A 384 -5.70 1.30 18.45
N ALA A 385 -6.34 0.55 19.34
CA ALA A 385 -6.65 -0.88 19.16
C ALA A 385 -8.11 -1.13 18.74
N ARG A 386 -8.87 -0.10 18.36
CA ARG A 386 -10.24 -0.28 17.90
C ARG A 386 -10.26 -1.01 16.57
N ARG A 387 -11.22 -1.93 16.43
CA ARG A 387 -11.60 -2.48 15.14
C ARG A 387 -12.11 -1.36 14.25
N LEU A 388 -12.02 -1.55 12.94
CA LEU A 388 -12.72 -0.70 11.97
C LEU A 388 -14.17 -0.60 12.39
N ALA A 389 -14.68 0.62 12.52
CA ALA A 389 -16.02 0.89 13.05
C ALA A 389 -17.09 0.61 11.99
N GLY A 390 -16.79 0.86 10.71
CA GLY A 390 -17.70 0.60 9.61
C GLY A 390 -17.83 -0.87 9.26
N PRO A 391 -19.01 -1.33 8.79
CA PRO A 391 -19.21 -2.71 8.37
C PRO A 391 -18.40 -3.01 7.11
N VAL A 392 -17.44 -3.92 7.22
CA VAL A 392 -16.66 -4.44 6.09
C VAL A 392 -17.43 -5.59 5.44
N THR A 393 -17.56 -5.54 4.13
CA THR A 393 -18.06 -6.66 3.34
C THR A 393 -16.89 -7.45 2.81
N TRP A 394 -16.71 -8.67 3.31
CA TRP A 394 -15.64 -9.58 2.91
C TRP A 394 -16.04 -10.42 1.69
N PRO A 395 -15.10 -11.08 1.02
CA PRO A 395 -15.41 -11.97 -0.10
C PRO A 395 -16.47 -13.01 0.28
N GLY A 396 -17.43 -13.29 -0.63
CA GLY A 396 -18.58 -14.15 -0.35
C GLY A 396 -19.72 -13.46 0.43
N ASN A 397 -19.75 -12.12 0.45
CA ASN A 397 -20.78 -11.29 1.09
C ASN A 397 -20.89 -11.47 2.62
N LEU A 398 -19.75 -11.75 3.26
CA LEU A 398 -19.68 -11.93 4.72
C LEU A 398 -19.57 -10.55 5.39
N GLN A 399 -20.65 -10.06 6.00
CA GLN A 399 -20.69 -8.74 6.64
C GLN A 399 -20.16 -8.71 8.09
N HIS A 400 -20.14 -9.85 8.78
CA HIS A 400 -19.89 -9.88 10.23
C HIS A 400 -18.73 -10.79 10.66
N ARG A 401 -18.14 -11.52 9.73
CA ARG A 401 -17.01 -12.43 10.03
C ARG A 401 -15.79 -12.05 9.19
N PRO A 402 -14.81 -11.36 9.78
CA PRO A 402 -13.56 -11.09 9.09
C PRO A 402 -12.85 -12.41 8.76
N PRO A 403 -12.15 -12.48 7.61
CA PRO A 403 -11.32 -13.62 7.27
C PRO A 403 -10.35 -13.93 8.41
N LYS A 404 -10.12 -15.21 8.69
CA LYS A 404 -9.13 -15.63 9.69
C LYS A 404 -7.71 -15.23 9.30
N GLY A 405 -7.47 -15.05 8.01
CA GLY A 405 -6.18 -14.65 7.47
C GLY A 405 -5.18 -15.80 7.32
N TRP A 406 -5.66 -17.05 7.40
CA TRP A 406 -4.85 -18.24 7.18
C TRP A 406 -5.69 -19.36 6.55
N GLU A 407 -5.03 -20.25 5.81
CA GLU A 407 -5.68 -21.38 5.15
C GLU A 407 -6.20 -22.37 6.18
N MET A 408 -7.47 -22.71 6.08
CA MET A 408 -8.07 -23.76 6.92
C MET A 408 -7.58 -25.13 6.46
N PRO A 409 -7.23 -26.02 7.38
CA PRO A 409 -6.93 -27.40 7.03
C PRO A 409 -8.08 -28.05 6.26
N THR A 410 -7.74 -28.85 5.26
CA THR A 410 -8.67 -29.63 4.46
C THR A 410 -8.35 -31.12 4.56
N ASN A 411 -9.26 -32.01 4.13
CA ASN A 411 -8.99 -33.44 4.11
C ASN A 411 -7.78 -33.82 3.25
N ALA A 412 -7.48 -33.03 2.20
CA ALA A 412 -6.29 -33.22 1.37
C ALA A 412 -5.00 -32.66 2.02
N LYS A 413 -5.15 -31.71 2.96
CA LYS A 413 -4.06 -31.03 3.69
C LYS A 413 -4.47 -30.85 5.15
N PRO A 414 -4.50 -31.95 5.94
CA PRO A 414 -4.92 -31.89 7.34
C PRO A 414 -3.90 -31.17 8.22
N LEU A 415 -4.36 -30.65 9.34
CA LEU A 415 -3.51 -30.08 10.36
C LEU A 415 -2.63 -31.18 10.98
N LYS A 416 -1.32 -31.03 10.89
CA LYS A 416 -0.38 -31.95 11.53
C LYS A 416 -0.09 -31.53 12.96
N ILE A 417 -0.33 -32.44 13.89
CA ILE A 417 -0.16 -32.19 15.32
C ILE A 417 0.93 -33.12 15.86
N GLY A 418 2.05 -32.54 16.27
CA GLY A 418 3.13 -33.26 16.89
C GLY A 418 2.73 -33.78 18.30
N VAL A 419 2.86 -35.08 18.52
CA VAL A 419 2.53 -35.74 19.79
C VAL A 419 3.77 -36.43 20.34
N PRO A 420 4.10 -36.31 21.66
CA PRO A 420 5.21 -37.05 22.23
C PRO A 420 5.02 -38.55 22.06
N GLY A 421 5.91 -39.21 21.34
CA GLY A 421 5.83 -40.63 21.06
C GLY A 421 6.18 -41.53 22.26
N ARG A 422 6.96 -41.00 23.21
CA ARG A 422 7.28 -41.66 24.47
C ARG A 422 7.23 -40.64 25.60
N THR A 423 6.43 -40.90 26.62
CA THR A 423 6.31 -40.04 27.79
C THR A 423 6.52 -40.86 29.08
N THR A 424 7.05 -40.21 30.10
CA THR A 424 7.11 -40.76 31.47
C THR A 424 5.74 -40.76 32.14
N PHE A 425 4.78 -40.00 31.60
CA PHE A 425 3.42 -39.86 32.14
C PHE A 425 2.38 -40.26 31.09
N GLU A 426 2.20 -41.56 30.87
CA GLU A 426 1.24 -42.11 29.90
C GLU A 426 -0.20 -41.64 30.13
N LYS A 427 -0.54 -41.18 31.34
CA LYS A 427 -1.87 -40.65 31.66
C LYS A 427 -2.17 -39.33 30.94
N PHE A 428 -1.14 -38.58 30.55
CA PHE A 428 -1.33 -37.32 29.80
C PHE A 428 -1.40 -37.56 28.29
N VAL A 429 -0.44 -38.34 27.77
CA VAL A 429 -0.39 -38.74 26.37
C VAL A 429 0.14 -40.16 26.28
N LYS A 430 -0.58 -41.05 25.63
CA LYS A 430 -0.20 -42.42 25.33
C LYS A 430 -0.28 -42.65 23.82
N VAL A 431 0.77 -43.22 23.26
CA VAL A 431 0.81 -43.66 21.85
C VAL A 431 1.01 -45.15 21.79
N GLU A 432 0.04 -45.85 21.22
CA GLU A 432 0.14 -47.28 20.91
C GLU A 432 0.43 -47.43 19.43
N TYR A 433 1.62 -47.91 19.09
CA TYR A 433 2.08 -48.03 17.71
C TYR A 433 1.44 -49.27 17.06
N GLY A 434 0.79 -49.05 15.90
CA GLY A 434 0.29 -50.11 15.05
C GLY A 434 1.34 -50.61 14.06
N GLU A 435 0.99 -51.57 13.22
CA GLU A 435 1.86 -52.11 12.16
C GLU A 435 2.18 -51.07 11.08
N THR A 436 1.28 -50.12 10.91
CA THR A 436 1.45 -48.98 10.00
C THR A 436 1.19 -47.65 10.71
N PRO A 437 1.79 -46.53 10.33
CA PRO A 437 1.59 -45.22 10.98
C PRO A 437 0.11 -44.80 11.11
N ASN A 438 -0.75 -45.22 10.18
CA ASN A 438 -2.19 -44.90 10.19
C ASN A 438 -2.98 -45.77 11.21
N GLN A 439 -2.35 -46.78 11.85
CA GLN A 439 -2.96 -47.65 12.84
C GLN A 439 -2.56 -47.27 14.25
N ASN A 440 -1.78 -46.20 14.43
CA ASN A 440 -1.42 -45.70 15.74
C ASN A 440 -2.67 -45.25 16.49
N LYS A 441 -2.77 -45.64 17.76
CA LYS A 441 -3.83 -45.20 18.68
C LYS A 441 -3.26 -44.18 19.64
N TYR A 442 -4.02 -43.13 19.86
CA TYR A 442 -3.65 -42.02 20.73
C TYR A 442 -4.67 -41.91 21.86
N ASP A 443 -4.23 -41.84 23.09
CA ASP A 443 -5.07 -41.72 24.28
C ASP A 443 -4.37 -40.87 25.35
N GLY A 444 -5.10 -40.53 26.41
CA GLY A 444 -4.64 -39.75 27.53
C GLY A 444 -5.37 -38.43 27.68
N PHE A 445 -5.19 -37.79 28.82
CA PHE A 445 -5.92 -36.60 29.22
C PHE A 445 -5.85 -35.46 28.17
N CYS A 446 -4.66 -35.21 27.62
CA CYS A 446 -4.48 -34.13 26.63
C CYS A 446 -5.17 -34.48 25.32
N ILE A 447 -5.15 -35.73 24.92
CA ILE A 447 -5.84 -36.17 23.68
C ILE A 447 -7.36 -36.06 23.87
N GLN A 448 -7.88 -36.44 25.04
CA GLN A 448 -9.30 -36.29 25.35
C GLN A 448 -9.74 -34.83 25.37
N ILE A 449 -8.97 -33.91 25.98
CA ILE A 449 -9.24 -32.49 25.95
C ILE A 449 -9.25 -31.99 24.50
N PHE A 450 -8.29 -32.41 23.69
CA PHE A 450 -8.23 -32.03 22.29
C PHE A 450 -9.51 -32.45 21.53
N HIS A 451 -9.98 -33.68 21.74
CA HIS A 451 -11.22 -34.17 21.16
C HIS A 451 -12.45 -33.38 21.63
N GLU A 452 -12.51 -33.03 22.94
CA GLU A 452 -13.61 -32.20 23.43
C GLU A 452 -13.58 -30.79 22.82
N VAL A 453 -12.39 -30.20 22.63
CA VAL A 453 -12.26 -28.93 21.95
C VAL A 453 -12.74 -29.03 20.49
N LEU A 454 -12.41 -30.13 19.79
CA LEU A 454 -12.90 -30.36 18.43
C LEU A 454 -14.42 -30.45 18.36
N ASN A 455 -15.07 -31.07 19.36
CA ASN A 455 -16.52 -31.18 19.46
C ASN A 455 -17.20 -29.82 19.66
N LEU A 456 -16.49 -28.85 20.25
CA LEU A 456 -16.96 -27.47 20.48
C LEU A 456 -16.77 -26.57 19.27
N LEU A 457 -15.99 -26.99 18.26
CA LEU A 457 -15.80 -26.21 17.06
C LEU A 457 -17.08 -26.24 16.18
N GLU A 458 -17.49 -25.08 15.69
CA GLU A 458 -18.63 -24.97 14.77
C GLU A 458 -18.30 -25.43 13.33
N TYR A 459 -17.10 -25.98 13.11
CA TYR A 459 -16.62 -26.44 11.79
C TYR A 459 -15.77 -27.70 11.95
N HIS A 460 -15.72 -28.50 10.89
CA HIS A 460 -14.87 -29.69 10.83
C HIS A 460 -13.41 -29.29 10.64
N LEU A 461 -12.53 -29.71 11.57
CA LEU A 461 -11.08 -29.53 11.49
C LEU A 461 -10.39 -30.86 11.17
N PRO A 462 -10.00 -31.13 9.91
CA PRO A 462 -9.20 -32.30 9.57
C PRO A 462 -7.83 -32.22 10.20
N TYR A 463 -7.39 -33.25 10.89
CA TYR A 463 -6.09 -33.32 11.56
C TYR A 463 -5.45 -34.71 11.46
N GLU A 464 -4.13 -34.75 11.61
CA GLU A 464 -3.31 -35.95 11.76
C GLU A 464 -2.39 -35.80 12.95
N LEU A 465 -2.33 -36.82 13.79
CA LEU A 465 -1.43 -36.90 14.95
C LEU A 465 -0.12 -37.57 14.50
N GLU A 466 1.01 -36.86 14.61
CA GLU A 466 2.35 -37.37 14.28
C GLU A 466 3.16 -37.63 15.58
N PRO A 467 3.49 -38.89 15.91
CA PRO A 467 4.27 -39.20 17.10
C PRO A 467 5.74 -38.82 16.84
N TYR A 468 6.32 -38.07 17.78
CA TYR A 468 7.71 -37.65 17.76
C TYR A 468 8.54 -38.36 18.85
N ASN A 469 9.61 -39.03 18.44
CA ASN A 469 10.51 -39.76 19.35
C ASN A 469 11.71 -38.89 19.71
N GLY A 470 11.56 -38.02 20.70
CA GLY A 470 12.58 -37.12 21.22
C GLY A 470 12.12 -36.49 22.54
N THR A 471 12.88 -35.51 23.04
CA THR A 471 12.46 -34.76 24.21
C THR A 471 11.35 -33.76 23.86
N TYR A 472 10.64 -33.22 24.86
CA TYR A 472 9.64 -32.16 24.66
C TYR A 472 10.26 -30.93 24.00
N ASN A 473 11.46 -30.56 24.39
CA ASN A 473 12.13 -29.42 23.79
C ASN A 473 12.44 -29.67 22.29
N ASP A 474 12.84 -30.89 21.94
CA ASP A 474 13.09 -31.27 20.56
C ASP A 474 11.80 -31.29 19.74
N LEU A 475 10.66 -31.73 20.33
CA LEU A 475 9.35 -31.67 19.68
C LEU A 475 8.95 -30.21 19.38
N VAL A 476 9.07 -29.33 20.38
CA VAL A 476 8.78 -27.88 20.18
C VAL A 476 9.68 -27.28 19.12
N GLN A 477 10.98 -27.60 19.16
CA GLN A 477 11.94 -27.14 18.16
C GLN A 477 11.63 -27.71 16.77
N HIS A 478 11.20 -28.95 16.69
CA HIS A 478 10.80 -29.58 15.42
C HIS A 478 9.56 -28.91 14.82
N VAL A 479 8.55 -28.60 15.64
CA VAL A 479 7.37 -27.86 15.19
C VAL A 479 7.76 -26.45 14.74
N TYR A 480 8.61 -25.77 15.52
CA TYR A 480 9.13 -24.45 15.18
C TYR A 480 9.90 -24.45 13.85
N ASN A 481 10.80 -25.42 13.66
CA ASN A 481 11.58 -25.54 12.43
C ASN A 481 10.68 -25.87 11.23
N LYS A 482 9.70 -26.77 11.36
CA LYS A 482 8.73 -27.05 10.30
C LYS A 482 7.88 -25.82 9.97
N CYS A 483 7.54 -25.00 10.95
CA CYS A 483 6.93 -23.69 10.70
C CYS A 483 7.93 -22.70 10.08
N GLY A 484 9.23 -22.84 10.36
CA GLY A 484 10.30 -21.97 9.82
C GLY A 484 10.90 -22.45 8.50
N GLU A 485 10.82 -23.73 8.16
CA GLU A 485 11.25 -24.26 6.84
C GLU A 485 10.38 -23.73 5.69
N LEU A 486 9.21 -23.23 5.95
CA LEU A 486 8.41 -22.44 5.00
C LEU A 486 9.08 -21.10 4.65
N ASN A 487 10.03 -20.62 5.46
CA ASN A 487 10.72 -19.34 5.27
C ASN A 487 12.16 -19.45 4.70
N LEU A 488 12.75 -20.64 4.58
CA LEU A 488 14.19 -20.78 4.27
C LEU A 488 14.51 -21.42 2.91
N SER A 489 13.52 -21.77 2.07
CA SER A 489 13.77 -22.41 0.77
C SER A 489 13.79 -21.48 -0.43
N SER A 490 14.36 -20.29 -0.31
CA SER A 490 14.62 -19.41 -1.47
C SER A 490 16.08 -19.38 -1.95
N THR A 491 16.91 -20.34 -1.52
CA THR A 491 18.21 -20.56 -2.16
C THR A 491 18.51 -22.06 -2.24
N GLU A 492 18.52 -22.54 -3.48
CA GLU A 492 19.04 -23.81 -3.99
C GLU A 492 18.16 -25.09 -3.94
N TYR A 493 17.89 -25.55 -5.16
CA TYR A 493 17.52 -26.90 -5.65
C TYR A 493 16.21 -27.55 -5.25
N GLY A 494 15.48 -27.81 -6.31
CA GLY A 494 14.21 -28.54 -6.34
C GLY A 494 14.20 -29.87 -5.59
N SER A 495 13.22 -29.97 -4.72
CA SER A 495 12.50 -31.19 -4.43
C SER A 495 11.18 -30.80 -3.76
N SER A 496 10.08 -31.30 -4.29
CA SER A 496 8.72 -31.05 -3.82
C SER A 496 8.55 -31.46 -2.36
N ALA A 497 8.54 -30.49 -1.43
CA ALA A 497 8.07 -30.70 -0.08
C ALA A 497 6.71 -30.01 0.09
N ARG A 498 5.65 -30.82 0.21
CA ARG A 498 4.29 -30.38 0.53
C ARG A 498 4.27 -29.89 1.98
N GLY A 499 4.34 -28.57 2.17
CA GLY A 499 4.23 -27.96 3.49
C GLY A 499 2.80 -28.04 4.02
N GLY A 500 2.60 -28.76 5.14
CA GLY A 500 1.37 -28.73 5.93
C GLY A 500 1.55 -27.88 7.18
N ALA A 501 0.49 -27.23 7.66
CA ALA A 501 0.50 -26.56 8.97
C ALA A 501 0.80 -27.57 10.09
N SER A 502 1.67 -27.21 11.04
CA SER A 502 2.04 -28.07 12.16
C SER A 502 1.87 -27.33 13.49
N ILE A 503 1.21 -27.96 14.44
CA ILE A 503 1.04 -27.47 15.83
C ILE A 503 1.61 -28.50 16.78
N GLY A 504 2.39 -28.04 17.77
CA GLY A 504 2.84 -28.86 18.88
C GLY A 504 1.88 -28.81 20.07
N LEU A 505 1.38 -29.94 20.52
CA LEU A 505 0.74 -30.05 21.83
C LEU A 505 1.84 -30.05 22.89
N SER A 506 2.09 -28.90 23.54
CA SER A 506 2.93 -28.79 24.72
C SER A 506 2.04 -28.61 25.95
N LEU A 507 2.35 -29.36 27.00
CA LEU A 507 1.79 -29.21 28.34
C LEU A 507 2.52 -28.11 29.10
#